data_42dc427ba839970c421e7740eb5d8402
#
_entry.id   42dc427ba839970c421e7740eb5d8402
#
_cell.length_a   1.000
_cell.length_b   1.000
_cell.length_c   1.000
_cell.angle_alpha   90.00
_cell.angle_beta   90.00
_cell.angle_gamma   90.00
#
_symmetry.space_group_name_H-M   'P 1'
#
loop_
_entity.id
_entity.type
_entity.pdbx_description
1 polymer ?
#
loop_
_entity_poly.entity_id
_entity_poly.type
_entity_poly.pdbx_seq_one_letter_code
_entity_poly.pdbx_strand_id
1 'polypeptide(L)'
;MLVIPAIDLRDGRVVRLRQGDFAQSREFARDPLALAGDYAQAGASWLHVVDLDGARAGTPRQIELIGQLAQTTLHVQAGGGVRDLDDVQRLFDVGVARVVIGS
;
A
#
# COMPACT_ATOMS: atom_id res chain seq x y z
N MET A 1 -8.09 -16.72 13.14
CA MET A 1 -8.54 -15.65 12.24
C MET A 1 -7.34 -14.86 11.78
N LEU A 2 -7.21 -14.65 10.46
CA LEU A 2 -6.15 -13.81 9.90
C LEU A 2 -6.65 -12.37 9.79
N VAL A 3 -5.92 -11.45 10.41
CA VAL A 3 -6.21 -10.03 10.33
C VAL A 3 -5.11 -9.36 9.53
N ILE A 4 -5.47 -8.69 8.44
CA ILE A 4 -4.52 -7.99 7.59
C ILE A 4 -4.79 -6.49 7.72
N PRO A 5 -3.89 -5.74 8.36
CA PRO A 5 -4.03 -4.29 8.36
C PRO A 5 -3.94 -3.73 6.94
N ALA A 6 -4.64 -2.64 6.69
CA ALA A 6 -4.65 -1.98 5.40
C ALA A 6 -4.25 -0.52 5.57
N ILE A 7 -3.40 -0.03 4.68
CA ILE A 7 -3.06 1.38 4.62
C ILE A 7 -3.30 1.90 3.20
N ASP A 8 -3.78 3.12 3.13
CA ASP A 8 -3.96 3.83 1.88
C ASP A 8 -2.87 4.88 1.78
N LEU A 9 -2.13 4.88 0.67
CA LEU A 9 -1.04 5.82 0.44
C LEU A 9 -1.45 6.88 -0.58
N ARG A 10 -1.22 8.13 -0.22
CA ARG A 10 -1.43 9.26 -1.09
C ARG A 10 -0.28 10.23 -0.90
N ASP A 11 0.41 10.53 -1.99
CA ASP A 11 1.55 11.45 -1.99
C ASP A 11 2.60 11.09 -0.92
N GLY A 12 2.90 9.78 -0.83
CA GLY A 12 3.92 9.27 0.09
C GLY A 12 3.50 9.20 1.56
N ARG A 13 2.22 9.43 1.87
CA ARG A 13 1.72 9.46 3.24
C ARG A 13 0.56 8.51 3.42
N VAL A 14 0.37 8.07 4.66
CA VAL A 14 -0.82 7.31 5.02
C VAL A 14 -1.98 8.27 5.16
N VAL A 15 -3.10 7.96 4.49
CA VAL A 15 -4.33 8.75 4.59
C VAL A 15 -5.46 7.87 5.05
N ARG A 16 -6.49 8.50 5.60
CA ARG A 16 -7.71 7.83 5.98
C ARG A 16 -8.85 8.40 5.16
N LEU A 17 -9.50 7.52 4.39
CA LEU A 17 -10.68 7.90 3.63
C LEU A 17 -11.91 7.68 4.48
N ARG A 18 -12.73 8.71 4.63
CA ARG A 18 -14.01 8.62 5.31
C ARG A 18 -15.06 8.24 4.30
N GLN A 19 -15.65 7.02 4.47
CA GLN A 19 -16.72 6.53 3.59
C GLN A 19 -16.31 6.51 2.10
N GLY A 20 -15.01 6.35 1.82
CA GLY A 20 -14.51 6.30 0.46
C GLY A 20 -14.48 7.64 -0.27
N ASP A 21 -14.69 8.74 0.43
CA ASP A 21 -14.75 10.06 -0.17
C ASP A 21 -13.36 10.70 -0.16
N PHE A 22 -12.77 10.88 -1.34
CA PHE A 22 -11.45 11.50 -1.48
C PHE A 22 -11.41 12.95 -0.97
N ALA A 23 -12.51 13.67 -1.11
CA ALA A 23 -12.58 15.06 -0.66
C ALA A 23 -12.50 15.19 0.86
N GLN A 24 -12.84 14.14 1.59
CA GLN A 24 -12.80 14.10 3.04
C GLN A 24 -11.64 13.28 3.58
N SER A 25 -10.66 12.96 2.75
CA SER A 25 -9.50 12.20 3.19
C SER A 25 -8.71 13.03 4.20
N ARG A 26 -8.18 12.35 5.21
CA ARG A 26 -7.28 12.96 6.19
C ARG A 26 -5.92 12.34 6.06
N GLU A 27 -4.90 13.17 6.00
CA GLU A 27 -3.53 12.71 6.05
C GLU A 27 -3.14 12.47 7.50
N PHE A 28 -2.43 11.37 7.73
CA PHE A 28 -1.81 11.10 9.00
C PHE A 28 -0.39 11.68 8.96
N ALA A 29 0.03 12.26 10.08
CA ALA A 29 1.40 12.75 10.19
C ALA A 29 2.42 11.61 10.26
N ARG A 30 1.97 10.37 10.46
CA ARG A 30 2.85 9.23 10.64
C ARG A 30 3.43 8.78 9.31
N ASP A 31 4.71 8.47 9.37
CA ASP A 31 5.42 7.82 8.29
C ASP A 31 4.85 6.42 8.04
N PRO A 32 4.62 6.03 6.79
CA PRO A 32 4.12 4.68 6.49
C PRO A 32 4.99 3.55 7.05
N LEU A 33 6.32 3.71 7.03
CA LEU A 33 7.21 2.69 7.58
C LEU A 33 7.08 2.58 9.09
N ALA A 34 6.89 3.68 9.80
CA ALA A 34 6.68 3.64 11.25
C ALA A 34 5.38 2.94 11.59
N LEU A 35 4.32 3.22 10.84
CA LEU A 35 3.03 2.55 11.06
C LEU A 35 3.13 1.05 10.77
N ALA A 36 3.81 0.67 9.69
CA ALA A 36 4.04 -0.74 9.37
C ALA A 36 4.78 -1.44 10.51
N GLY A 37 5.78 -0.79 11.08
CA GLY A 37 6.51 -1.33 12.24
C GLY A 37 5.61 -1.57 13.44
N ASP A 38 4.68 -0.67 13.70
CA ASP A 38 3.72 -0.84 14.80
C ASP A 38 2.81 -2.05 14.56
N TYR A 39 2.33 -2.22 13.33
CA TYR A 39 1.52 -3.38 12.99
C TYR A 39 2.31 -4.69 13.15
N ALA A 40 3.58 -4.70 12.72
CA ALA A 40 4.42 -5.88 12.88
C ALA A 40 4.62 -6.22 14.36
N GLN A 41 4.86 -5.22 15.21
CA GLN A 41 5.00 -5.42 16.65
C GLN A 41 3.71 -5.93 17.29
N ALA A 42 2.57 -5.54 16.74
CA ALA A 42 1.28 -6.02 17.22
C ALA A 42 0.94 -7.43 16.76
N GLY A 43 1.81 -8.06 15.96
CA GLY A 43 1.66 -9.45 15.55
C GLY A 43 1.19 -9.66 14.12
N ALA A 44 1.06 -8.60 13.33
CA ALA A 44 0.68 -8.75 11.93
C ALA A 44 1.80 -9.41 11.13
N SER A 45 1.43 -10.25 10.16
CA SER A 45 2.36 -10.87 9.21
C SER A 45 2.22 -10.31 7.81
N TRP A 46 1.08 -9.72 7.51
CA TRP A 46 0.74 -9.17 6.20
C TRP A 46 0.32 -7.72 6.31
N LEU A 47 0.52 -6.98 5.22
CA LEU A 47 0.06 -5.60 5.11
C LEU A 47 -0.57 -5.40 3.73
N HIS A 48 -1.78 -4.88 3.70
CA HIS A 48 -2.45 -4.50 2.46
C HIS A 48 -2.19 -3.03 2.19
N VAL A 49 -1.63 -2.71 1.03
CA VAL A 49 -1.25 -1.35 0.66
C VAL A 49 -1.99 -0.94 -0.60
N VAL A 50 -2.69 0.18 -0.54
CA VAL A 50 -3.36 0.74 -1.70
C VAL A 50 -2.64 2.03 -2.12
N ASP A 51 -2.18 2.06 -3.36
CA ASP A 51 -1.58 3.24 -3.98
C ASP A 51 -2.71 4.10 -4.56
N LEU A 52 -3.20 5.05 -3.76
CA LEU A 52 -4.32 5.90 -4.19
C LEU A 52 -3.93 6.78 -5.38
N ASP A 53 -2.69 7.25 -5.43
CA ASP A 53 -2.23 8.04 -6.58
C ASP A 53 -2.20 7.17 -7.84
N GLY A 54 -1.78 5.92 -7.70
CA GLY A 54 -1.81 4.96 -8.80
C GLY A 54 -3.21 4.67 -9.27
N ALA A 55 -4.15 4.49 -8.35
CA ALA A 55 -5.55 4.26 -8.70
C ALA A 55 -6.13 5.41 -9.53
N ARG A 56 -5.76 6.64 -9.19
CA ARG A 56 -6.21 7.82 -9.95
C ARG A 56 -5.51 7.96 -11.29
N ALA A 57 -4.21 7.67 -11.33
CA ALA A 57 -3.40 7.84 -12.54
C ALA A 57 -3.56 6.71 -13.55
N GLY A 58 -4.03 5.54 -13.09
CA GLY A 58 -4.12 4.36 -13.95
C GLY A 58 -2.79 3.63 -14.13
N THR A 59 -1.82 3.93 -13.30
CA THR A 59 -0.52 3.25 -13.26
C THR A 59 0.07 3.44 -11.86
N PRO A 60 0.78 2.45 -11.30
CA PRO A 60 1.37 2.60 -9.98
C PRO A 60 2.29 3.82 -9.90
N ARG A 61 2.19 4.57 -8.82
CA ARG A 61 2.93 5.81 -8.62
C ARG A 61 3.90 5.79 -7.45
N GLN A 62 3.72 4.87 -6.52
CA GLN A 62 4.49 4.85 -5.27
C GLN A 62 5.24 3.55 -5.09
N ILE A 63 5.76 2.99 -6.20
CA ILE A 63 6.44 1.68 -6.20
C ILE A 63 7.65 1.69 -5.25
N GLU A 64 8.40 2.79 -5.21
CA GLU A 64 9.58 2.87 -4.35
C GLU A 64 9.21 2.76 -2.88
N LEU A 65 8.19 3.49 -2.44
CA LEU A 65 7.71 3.43 -1.07
C LEU A 65 7.14 2.05 -0.75
N ILE A 66 6.36 1.49 -1.67
CA ILE A 66 5.82 0.14 -1.50
C ILE A 66 6.96 -0.88 -1.36
N GLY A 67 8.02 -0.70 -2.14
CA GLY A 67 9.22 -1.54 -2.02
C GLY A 67 9.88 -1.44 -0.65
N GLN A 68 9.94 -0.24 -0.09
CA GLN A 68 10.47 -0.04 1.26
C GLN A 68 9.62 -0.77 2.30
N LEU A 69 8.29 -0.71 2.16
CA LEU A 69 7.38 -1.45 3.04
C LEU A 69 7.58 -2.97 2.89
N ALA A 70 7.86 -3.42 1.67
CA ALA A 70 8.09 -4.84 1.40
C ALA A 70 9.43 -5.36 1.97
N GLN A 71 10.35 -4.47 2.33
CA GLN A 71 11.61 -4.86 2.97
C GLN A 71 11.48 -5.04 4.48
N THR A 72 10.33 -4.74 5.05
CA THR A 72 10.07 -5.00 6.47
C THR A 72 9.77 -6.48 6.68
N THR A 73 9.45 -6.87 7.91
CA THR A 73 9.08 -8.25 8.21
C THR A 73 7.68 -8.62 7.70
N LEU A 74 6.91 -7.62 7.25
CA LEU A 74 5.56 -7.85 6.73
C LEU A 74 5.61 -8.32 5.28
N HIS A 75 4.75 -9.25 4.94
CA HIS A 75 4.48 -9.58 3.54
C HIS A 75 3.50 -8.55 3.00
N VAL A 76 3.85 -7.89 1.91
CA VAL A 76 3.03 -6.83 1.35
C VAL A 76 2.18 -7.35 0.21
N GLN A 77 0.89 -7.02 0.28
CA GLN A 77 -0.07 -7.19 -0.79
C GLN A 77 -0.42 -5.78 -1.26
N ALA A 78 -0.22 -5.49 -2.53
CA ALA A 78 -0.36 -4.11 -3.03
C ALA A 78 -1.24 -4.02 -4.25
N GLY A 79 -1.96 -2.91 -4.36
CA GLY A 79 -2.79 -2.58 -5.51
C GLY A 79 -2.87 -1.08 -5.71
N GLY A 80 -3.61 -0.66 -6.73
CA GLY A 80 -3.79 0.74 -7.07
C GLY A 80 -3.16 1.07 -8.42
N GLY A 81 -3.98 1.10 -9.46
CA GLY A 81 -3.52 1.44 -10.81
C GLY A 81 -2.82 0.33 -11.56
N VAL A 82 -2.82 -0.88 -11.05
CA VAL A 82 -2.18 -2.02 -11.72
C VAL A 82 -3.08 -2.48 -12.87
N ARG A 83 -2.58 -2.38 -14.10
CA ARG A 83 -3.38 -2.69 -15.29
C ARG A 83 -2.75 -3.71 -16.24
N ASP A 84 -1.43 -3.84 -16.23
CA ASP A 84 -0.74 -4.73 -17.15
C ASP A 84 0.34 -5.55 -16.46
N LEU A 85 0.93 -6.48 -17.21
CA LEU A 85 1.94 -7.38 -16.66
C LEU A 85 3.23 -6.65 -16.29
N ASP A 86 3.56 -5.56 -16.97
CA ASP A 86 4.75 -4.79 -16.62
C ASP A 86 4.60 -4.17 -15.22
N ASP A 87 3.42 -3.64 -14.90
CA ASP A 87 3.14 -3.13 -13.56
C ASP A 87 3.26 -4.21 -12.51
N VAL A 88 2.71 -5.39 -12.80
CA VAL A 88 2.79 -6.54 -11.89
C VAL A 88 4.25 -6.91 -11.64
N GLN A 89 5.04 -6.99 -12.71
CA GLN A 89 6.45 -7.37 -12.59
C GLN A 89 7.24 -6.34 -11.79
N ARG A 90 6.98 -5.06 -12.01
CA ARG A 90 7.66 -3.99 -11.27
C ARG A 90 7.41 -4.08 -9.77
N LEU A 91 6.19 -4.42 -9.38
CA LEU A 91 5.85 -4.60 -7.96
C LEU A 91 6.53 -5.83 -7.38
N PHE A 92 6.54 -6.95 -8.10
CA PHE A 92 7.26 -8.13 -7.63
C PHE A 92 8.75 -7.87 -7.54
N ASP A 93 9.31 -7.10 -8.46
CA ASP A 93 10.75 -6.80 -8.46
C ASP A 93 11.17 -6.03 -7.20
N VAL A 94 10.29 -5.25 -6.61
CA VAL A 94 10.61 -4.53 -5.36
C VAL A 94 10.23 -5.30 -4.09
N GLY A 95 9.74 -6.54 -4.23
CA GLY A 95 9.54 -7.42 -3.10
C GLY A 95 8.10 -7.63 -2.66
N VAL A 96 7.13 -7.12 -3.41
CA VAL A 96 5.72 -7.33 -3.11
C VAL A 96 5.40 -8.82 -3.24
N ALA A 97 4.71 -9.37 -2.25
CA ALA A 97 4.40 -10.79 -2.21
C ALA A 97 3.14 -11.14 -3.01
N ARG A 98 2.21 -10.20 -3.12
CA ARG A 98 0.93 -10.41 -3.81
C ARG A 98 0.47 -9.11 -4.42
N VAL A 99 -0.02 -9.17 -5.66
CA VAL A 99 -0.51 -7.99 -6.39
C VAL A 99 -2.01 -8.11 -6.58
N VAL A 100 -2.73 -7.04 -6.31
CA VAL A 100 -4.17 -6.95 -6.54
C VAL A 100 -4.41 -6.15 -7.80
N ILE A 101 -5.13 -6.74 -8.75
CA ILE A 101 -5.45 -6.15 -10.05
C ILE A 101 -6.95 -5.90 -10.12
N GLY A 102 -7.32 -4.85 -10.80
CA GLY A 102 -8.73 -4.55 -11.05
C GLY A 102 -9.19 -3.37 -10.22
N SER A 103 -9.93 -2.56 -10.75
CA SER A 103 -10.47 -1.31 -10.20
C SER A 103 -9.39 -0.26 -10.05
#